data_20d644c730dd9241608656cb3b724c19
#
_entry.id   20d644c730dd9241608656cb3b724c19
#
_cell.length_a   1.000
_cell.length_b   1.000
_cell.length_c   1.000
_cell.angle_alpha   90.00
_cell.angle_beta   90.00
_cell.angle_gamma   90.00
#
_symmetry.space_group_name_H-M   'P 1'
#
loop_
_entity.id
_entity.type
_entity.pdbx_description
1 polymer ?
#
loop_
_entity_poly.entity_id
_entity_poly.type
_entity_poly.pdbx_seq_one_letter_code
_entity_poly.pdbx_strand_id
1 'polypeptide(L)'
;NAGAQQVADGVLASANKTLKEGGLIDEDMTWSNYEAVIDNILTMNDKTLAAGRKKMVRTIWEQAPSFKDSQLDLALYLSATKTNHDLEAALKLMQNFDASMLTGALEMVTNADAKNTAKAELKYQVENSQDMADVRALKTSLSQIQFFVSSVNQYTAGVQTAADGAHSAKDGSAQLAAGTKTLYDGVNTLNTGAGQLNDGAGRLNDGLNQFNEEGISKLTGALNQDQLHGLKTVLDEMTDRLNDYTSFAGAPDDAESSVKFVYKTGE
;
A
#
# COMPACT_ATOMS: atom_id res chain seq x y z
N ASN A 1 4.49 -2.02 10.73
CA ASN A 1 3.89 -0.67 10.72
C ASN A 1 3.88 -0.02 12.11
N ALA A 2 3.58 -0.78 13.18
CA ALA A 2 3.56 -0.23 14.53
C ALA A 2 4.89 0.45 14.91
N GLY A 3 6.02 -0.10 14.51
CA GLY A 3 7.33 0.48 14.79
C GLY A 3 7.58 1.83 14.11
N ALA A 4 7.22 1.97 12.84
CA ALA A 4 7.36 3.23 12.11
C ALA A 4 6.47 4.32 12.72
N GLN A 5 5.23 3.98 13.07
CA GLN A 5 4.31 4.89 13.73
C GLN A 5 4.82 5.30 15.12
N GLN A 6 5.32 4.36 15.90
CA GLN A 6 5.88 4.63 17.23
C GLN A 6 7.07 5.58 17.17
N VAL A 7 7.96 5.43 16.19
CA VAL A 7 9.08 6.35 15.97
C VAL A 7 8.57 7.73 15.58
N ALA A 8 7.60 7.81 14.68
CA ALA A 8 6.99 9.07 14.27
C ALA A 8 6.34 9.80 15.46
N ASP A 9 5.55 9.10 16.25
CA ASP A 9 4.90 9.67 17.45
C ASP A 9 5.93 10.14 18.50
N GLY A 10 7.05 9.42 18.65
CA GLY A 10 8.15 9.84 19.51
C GLY A 10 8.81 11.14 19.04
N VAL A 11 9.00 11.32 17.74
CA VAL A 11 9.54 12.57 17.18
C VAL A 11 8.57 13.73 17.39
N LEU A 12 7.26 13.51 17.14
CA LEU A 12 6.24 14.54 17.35
C LEU A 12 6.16 14.94 18.84
N ALA A 13 6.24 13.98 19.76
CA ALA A 13 6.24 14.26 21.19
C ALA A 13 7.49 15.07 21.62
N SER A 14 8.66 14.76 21.05
CA SER A 14 9.88 15.52 21.29
C SER A 14 9.77 16.95 20.74
N ALA A 15 9.19 17.12 19.55
CA ALA A 15 8.93 18.43 18.97
C ALA A 15 7.99 19.26 19.87
N ASN A 16 6.90 18.67 20.33
CA ASN A 16 5.95 19.29 21.24
C ASN A 16 6.62 19.78 22.52
N LYS A 17 7.45 18.95 23.12
CA LYS A 17 8.22 19.31 24.33
C LYS A 17 9.10 20.53 24.04
N THR A 18 9.90 20.50 22.99
CA THR A 18 10.83 21.58 22.64
C THR A 18 10.08 22.91 22.37
N LEU A 19 8.99 22.87 21.64
CA LEU A 19 8.21 24.08 21.33
C LEU A 19 7.48 24.64 22.55
N LYS A 20 7.01 23.79 23.47
CA LYS A 20 6.44 24.21 24.76
C LYS A 20 7.49 24.85 25.66
N GLU A 21 8.65 24.22 25.82
CA GLU A 21 9.78 24.77 26.59
C GLU A 21 10.23 26.12 26.02
N GLY A 22 10.20 26.29 24.70
CA GLY A 22 10.44 27.54 24.01
C GLY A 22 9.33 28.58 24.15
N GLY A 23 8.20 28.21 24.72
CA GLY A 23 7.03 29.10 24.86
C GLY A 23 6.33 29.40 23.52
N LEU A 24 6.53 28.58 22.51
CA LEU A 24 5.97 28.78 21.17
C LEU A 24 4.57 28.18 21.01
N ILE A 25 4.25 27.13 21.78
CA ILE A 25 2.93 26.48 21.81
C ILE A 25 2.49 26.26 23.27
N ASP A 26 1.18 26.16 23.52
CA ASP A 26 0.61 25.77 24.83
C ASP A 26 0.12 24.32 24.81
N GLU A 27 -0.45 23.90 23.67
CA GLU A 27 -1.01 22.57 23.48
C GLU A 27 -0.13 21.75 22.55
N ASP A 28 -0.22 20.42 22.67
CA ASP A 28 0.52 19.51 21.81
C ASP A 28 -0.03 19.54 20.39
N MET A 29 0.89 19.57 19.43
CA MET A 29 0.56 19.31 18.03
C MET A 29 0.23 17.84 17.84
N THR A 30 -0.60 17.59 16.86
CA THR A 30 -0.94 16.24 16.35
C THR A 30 -0.51 16.12 14.89
N TRP A 31 -0.52 14.93 14.35
CA TRP A 31 -0.25 14.71 12.93
C TRP A 31 -1.26 15.40 11.99
N SER A 32 -2.45 15.73 12.51
CA SER A 32 -3.48 16.41 11.72
C SER A 32 -3.34 17.94 11.72
N ASN A 33 -2.62 18.54 12.68
CA ASN A 33 -2.57 20.00 12.84
C ASN A 33 -1.16 20.60 12.90
N TYR A 34 -0.09 19.80 12.91
CA TYR A 34 1.29 20.27 13.12
C TYR A 34 1.69 21.35 12.09
N GLU A 35 1.29 21.19 10.83
CA GLU A 35 1.61 22.16 9.78
C GLU A 35 1.00 23.53 10.09
N ALA A 36 -0.29 23.56 10.41
CA ALA A 36 -0.99 24.80 10.74
C ALA A 36 -0.41 25.49 11.99
N VAL A 37 -0.05 24.69 13.01
CA VAL A 37 0.55 25.21 14.24
C VAL A 37 1.94 25.79 13.96
N ILE A 38 2.79 25.10 13.21
CA ILE A 38 4.13 25.59 12.84
C ILE A 38 4.02 26.82 11.93
N ASP A 39 3.12 26.82 10.95
CA ASP A 39 2.91 27.97 10.09
C ASP A 39 2.46 29.19 10.89
N ASN A 40 1.59 29.00 11.87
CA ASN A 40 1.20 30.08 12.77
C ASN A 40 2.38 30.65 13.60
N ILE A 41 3.30 29.80 14.06
CA ILE A 41 4.56 30.26 14.69
C ILE A 41 5.37 31.09 13.69
N LEU A 42 5.54 30.62 12.47
CA LEU A 42 6.33 31.27 11.41
C LEU A 42 5.73 32.59 10.90
N THR A 43 4.45 32.87 11.18
CA THR A 43 3.87 34.20 10.91
C THR A 43 4.37 35.30 11.85
N MET A 44 5.22 34.97 12.82
CA MET A 44 5.67 35.90 13.87
C MET A 44 4.51 36.46 14.68
N ASN A 45 3.60 35.60 15.10
CA ASN A 45 2.48 35.99 15.94
C ASN A 45 2.95 36.56 17.29
N ASP A 46 2.05 37.18 18.04
CA ASP A 46 2.39 37.84 19.31
C ASP A 46 3.08 36.92 20.32
N LYS A 47 2.73 35.62 20.34
CA LYS A 47 3.33 34.61 21.19
C LYS A 47 4.77 34.29 20.75
N THR A 48 5.02 34.10 19.46
CA THR A 48 6.34 33.90 18.90
C THR A 48 7.25 35.09 19.17
N LEU A 49 6.76 36.30 18.98
CA LEU A 49 7.51 37.51 19.28
C LEU A 49 7.78 37.67 20.79
N ALA A 50 6.84 37.31 21.66
CA ALA A 50 7.05 37.31 23.09
C ALA A 50 8.12 36.30 23.55
N ALA A 51 8.09 35.08 22.99
CA ALA A 51 9.11 34.05 23.26
C ALA A 51 10.51 34.50 22.80
N GLY A 52 10.61 35.01 21.57
CA GLY A 52 11.86 35.58 21.04
C GLY A 52 12.41 36.72 21.85
N ARG A 53 11.57 37.69 22.24
CA ARG A 53 11.94 38.78 23.09
C ARG A 53 12.46 38.32 24.45
N LYS A 54 11.77 37.37 25.09
CA LYS A 54 12.19 36.79 26.38
C LYS A 54 13.57 36.14 26.26
N LYS A 55 13.82 35.40 25.19
CA LYS A 55 15.13 34.76 24.91
C LYS A 55 16.22 35.81 24.70
N MET A 56 15.97 36.83 23.87
CA MET A 56 16.93 37.92 23.63
C MET A 56 17.31 38.65 24.94
N VAL A 57 16.34 39.01 25.76
CA VAL A 57 16.57 39.64 27.05
C VAL A 57 17.44 38.74 27.94
N ARG A 58 17.16 37.46 28.01
CA ARG A 58 17.97 36.48 28.78
C ARG A 58 19.37 36.38 28.24
N THR A 59 19.58 36.29 26.92
CA THR A 59 20.89 36.23 26.30
C THR A 59 21.74 37.46 26.59
N ILE A 60 21.14 38.65 26.47
CA ILE A 60 21.81 39.93 26.82
C ILE A 60 22.20 39.91 28.29
N TRP A 61 21.29 39.43 29.15
CA TRP A 61 21.53 39.37 30.59
C TRP A 61 22.69 38.41 30.96
N GLU A 62 22.72 37.23 30.37
CA GLU A 62 23.78 36.21 30.58
C GLU A 62 25.13 36.72 30.12
N GLN A 63 25.16 37.60 29.11
CA GLN A 63 26.41 38.22 28.63
C GLN A 63 26.82 39.45 29.45
N ALA A 64 26.00 39.91 30.37
CA ALA A 64 26.23 41.08 31.23
C ALA A 64 26.30 40.66 32.72
N PRO A 65 27.33 39.97 33.17
CA PRO A 65 27.42 39.36 34.50
C PRO A 65 27.43 40.40 35.67
N SER A 66 27.49 41.69 35.37
CA SER A 66 27.42 42.76 36.37
C SER A 66 26.01 43.04 36.86
N PHE A 67 24.95 42.49 36.24
CA PHE A 67 23.59 42.66 36.68
C PHE A 67 23.20 41.60 37.71
N LYS A 68 22.37 41.99 38.70
CA LYS A 68 21.85 41.08 39.73
C LYS A 68 20.56 40.38 39.21
N ASP A 69 20.27 39.18 39.74
CA ASP A 69 19.07 38.40 39.34
C ASP A 69 17.76 39.20 39.42
N SER A 70 17.60 40.06 40.42
CA SER A 70 16.45 40.95 40.54
C SER A 70 16.30 41.91 39.35
N GLN A 71 17.37 42.23 38.68
CA GLN A 71 17.35 43.08 37.48
C GLN A 71 16.97 42.31 36.23
N LEU A 72 17.25 40.99 36.15
CA LEU A 72 16.75 40.13 35.08
C LEU A 72 15.22 40.03 35.11
N ASP A 73 14.66 39.79 36.29
CA ASP A 73 13.20 39.73 36.46
C ASP A 73 12.57 41.05 36.04
N LEU A 74 13.18 42.18 36.39
CA LEU A 74 12.72 43.50 35.99
C LEU A 74 12.84 43.70 34.45
N ALA A 75 13.94 43.31 33.82
CA ALA A 75 14.12 43.38 32.38
C ALA A 75 13.12 42.51 31.63
N LEU A 76 12.80 41.34 32.14
CA LEU A 76 11.77 40.45 31.63
C LEU A 76 10.37 41.08 31.79
N TYR A 77 10.08 41.69 32.93
CA TYR A 77 8.86 42.41 33.20
C TYR A 77 8.69 43.60 32.24
N LEU A 78 9.70 44.46 32.11
CA LEU A 78 9.70 45.57 31.16
C LEU A 78 9.52 45.11 29.70
N SER A 79 10.13 44.04 29.33
CA SER A 79 9.97 43.46 27.99
C SER A 79 8.54 42.95 27.71
N ALA A 80 7.79 42.62 28.75
CA ALA A 80 6.41 42.12 28.66
C ALA A 80 5.36 43.20 28.81
N THR A 81 5.72 44.39 29.37
CA THR A 81 4.76 45.47 29.59
C THR A 81 4.22 46.07 28.31
N LYS A 82 2.91 46.27 28.27
CA LYS A 82 2.19 46.83 27.11
C LYS A 82 1.70 48.24 27.36
N THR A 83 1.83 48.72 28.58
CA THR A 83 1.29 50.02 29.01
C THR A 83 2.35 50.88 29.69
N ASN A 84 2.25 52.21 29.54
CA ASN A 84 3.14 53.14 30.19
C ASN A 84 3.02 53.10 31.73
N HIS A 85 1.82 52.75 32.25
CA HIS A 85 1.59 52.65 33.68
C HIS A 85 2.41 51.53 34.34
N ASP A 86 2.52 50.40 33.66
CA ASP A 86 3.32 49.29 34.14
C ASP A 86 4.82 49.60 34.10
N LEU A 87 5.24 50.40 33.10
CA LEU A 87 6.61 50.88 32.99
C LEU A 87 6.93 51.88 34.14
N GLU A 88 6.04 52.81 34.45
CA GLU A 88 6.21 53.73 35.57
C GLU A 88 6.31 53.00 36.92
N ALA A 89 5.51 51.96 37.13
CA ALA A 89 5.59 51.12 38.32
C ALA A 89 6.92 50.40 38.41
N ALA A 90 7.39 49.88 37.27
CA ALA A 90 8.71 49.21 37.21
C ALA A 90 9.88 50.18 37.44
N LEU A 91 9.77 51.41 36.90
CA LEU A 91 10.78 52.47 37.11
C LEU A 91 10.89 52.89 38.57
N LYS A 92 9.79 52.93 39.31
CA LYS A 92 9.77 53.19 40.75
C LYS A 92 10.51 52.12 41.57
N LEU A 93 10.56 50.88 41.07
CA LEU A 93 11.33 49.79 41.71
C LEU A 93 12.80 49.87 41.39
N MET A 94 13.23 50.62 40.38
CA MET A 94 14.61 50.70 39.88
C MET A 94 15.36 51.92 40.44
N GLN A 95 15.34 52.18 41.74
CA GLN A 95 15.96 53.34 42.37
C GLN A 95 17.48 53.51 42.15
N ASN A 96 18.14 52.59 41.48
CA ASN A 96 19.60 52.60 41.26
C ASN A 96 19.99 52.56 39.78
N PHE A 97 19.10 52.84 38.84
CA PHE A 97 19.44 52.86 37.40
C PHE A 97 19.84 54.29 36.97
N ASP A 98 20.79 54.35 36.03
CA ASP A 98 21.17 55.60 35.38
C ASP A 98 19.92 56.23 34.70
N ALA A 99 19.56 57.47 35.13
CA ALA A 99 18.38 58.17 34.67
C ALA A 99 18.36 58.42 33.15
N SER A 100 19.53 58.47 32.53
CA SER A 100 19.63 58.65 31.07
C SER A 100 19.20 57.39 30.30
N MET A 101 19.54 56.21 30.79
CA MET A 101 19.08 54.92 30.18
C MET A 101 17.58 54.73 30.38
N LEU A 102 17.06 55.15 31.54
CA LEU A 102 15.63 55.06 31.83
C LEU A 102 14.81 56.03 30.98
N THR A 103 15.30 57.23 30.76
CA THR A 103 14.64 58.21 29.89
C THR A 103 14.61 57.71 28.43
N GLY A 104 15.70 57.13 27.94
CA GLY A 104 15.75 56.53 26.60
C GLY A 104 14.82 55.34 26.48
N ALA A 105 14.75 54.47 27.48
CA ALA A 105 13.82 53.33 27.48
C ALA A 105 12.35 53.78 27.53
N LEU A 106 12.06 54.81 28.33
CA LEU A 106 10.73 55.40 28.44
C LEU A 106 10.30 56.07 27.12
N GLU A 107 11.20 56.79 26.47
CA GLU A 107 10.98 57.42 25.19
C GLU A 107 10.70 56.41 24.09
N MET A 108 11.40 55.27 24.05
CA MET A 108 11.15 54.17 23.16
C MET A 108 9.77 53.52 23.36
N VAL A 109 9.27 53.46 24.58
CA VAL A 109 7.94 52.89 24.90
C VAL A 109 6.79 53.88 24.74
N THR A 110 7.05 55.15 24.91
CA THR A 110 6.02 56.21 24.81
C THR A 110 5.85 56.78 23.40
N ASN A 111 6.93 56.82 22.62
CA ASN A 111 6.92 57.26 21.23
C ASN A 111 6.37 56.16 20.31
N ALA A 112 5.29 56.43 19.61
CA ALA A 112 4.65 55.45 18.72
C ALA A 112 5.58 54.98 17.58
N ASP A 113 6.36 55.91 17.00
CA ASP A 113 7.27 55.58 15.90
C ASP A 113 8.48 54.77 16.37
N ALA A 114 9.05 55.14 17.52
CA ALA A 114 10.13 54.35 18.14
C ALA A 114 9.64 52.94 18.54
N LYS A 115 8.42 52.83 19.06
CA LYS A 115 7.80 51.54 19.37
C LYS A 115 7.56 50.65 18.12
N ASN A 116 7.07 51.26 17.05
CA ASN A 116 6.87 50.56 15.78
C ASN A 116 8.20 50.10 15.17
N THR A 117 9.22 50.94 15.21
CA THR A 117 10.57 50.61 14.76
C THR A 117 11.16 49.46 15.61
N ALA A 118 11.07 49.55 16.95
CA ALA A 118 11.53 48.50 17.84
C ALA A 118 10.78 47.17 17.62
N LYS A 119 9.47 47.24 17.35
CA LYS A 119 8.67 46.05 17.02
C LYS A 119 9.05 45.45 15.68
N ALA A 120 9.33 46.27 14.68
CA ALA A 120 9.80 45.82 13.38
C ALA A 120 11.20 45.12 13.46
N GLU A 121 12.11 45.76 14.21
CA GLU A 121 13.46 45.19 14.46
C GLU A 121 13.36 43.89 15.25
N LEU A 122 12.57 43.82 16.30
CA LEU A 122 12.31 42.57 17.05
C LEU A 122 11.79 41.46 16.11
N LYS A 123 10.82 41.79 15.27
CA LYS A 123 10.26 40.86 14.30
C LYS A 123 11.37 40.35 13.38
N TYR A 124 12.16 41.24 12.81
CA TYR A 124 13.28 40.89 11.93
C TYR A 124 14.30 39.96 12.64
N GLN A 125 14.70 40.30 13.85
CA GLN A 125 15.66 39.53 14.63
C GLN A 125 15.13 38.12 14.99
N VAL A 126 13.85 38.04 15.40
CA VAL A 126 13.21 36.73 15.71
C VAL A 126 13.06 35.90 14.44
N GLU A 127 12.57 36.48 13.36
CA GLU A 127 12.34 35.79 12.08
C GLU A 127 13.64 35.20 11.50
N ASN A 128 14.76 35.92 11.66
CA ASN A 128 16.09 35.50 11.17
C ASN A 128 16.92 34.76 12.23
N SER A 129 16.33 34.49 13.41
CA SER A 129 17.02 33.73 14.46
C SER A 129 17.21 32.27 14.08
N GLN A 130 18.22 31.63 14.71
CA GLN A 130 18.44 30.19 14.58
C GLN A 130 17.21 29.39 15.01
N ASP A 131 16.49 29.83 16.05
CA ASP A 131 15.29 29.16 16.53
C ASP A 131 14.21 29.06 15.42
N MET A 132 14.03 30.13 14.63
CA MET A 132 13.07 30.10 13.52
C MET A 132 13.59 29.28 12.33
N ALA A 133 14.88 29.22 12.12
CA ALA A 133 15.47 28.28 11.17
C ALA A 133 15.22 26.82 11.62
N ASP A 134 15.39 26.54 12.90
CA ASP A 134 15.15 25.21 13.49
C ASP A 134 13.64 24.84 13.41
N VAL A 135 12.73 25.80 13.63
CA VAL A 135 11.28 25.59 13.47
C VAL A 135 10.92 25.25 12.00
N ARG A 136 11.57 25.91 11.01
CA ARG A 136 11.38 25.59 9.59
C ARG A 136 11.92 24.19 9.27
N ALA A 137 13.10 23.86 9.79
CA ALA A 137 13.69 22.53 9.64
C ALA A 137 12.85 21.44 10.30
N LEU A 138 12.27 21.73 11.47
CA LEU A 138 11.33 20.84 12.15
C LEU A 138 10.09 20.55 11.30
N LYS A 139 9.48 21.58 10.68
CA LYS A 139 8.35 21.38 9.75
C LYS A 139 8.70 20.41 8.64
N THR A 140 9.86 20.63 8.00
CA THR A 140 10.34 19.75 6.93
C THR A 140 10.54 18.32 7.43
N SER A 141 11.16 18.15 8.58
CA SER A 141 11.41 16.83 9.17
C SER A 141 10.12 16.08 9.50
N LEU A 142 9.14 16.76 10.09
CA LEU A 142 7.83 16.17 10.39
C LEU A 142 7.10 15.74 9.11
N SER A 143 7.13 16.57 8.06
CA SER A 143 6.55 16.21 6.75
C SER A 143 7.23 14.99 6.12
N GLN A 144 8.54 14.89 6.22
CA GLN A 144 9.31 13.74 5.74
C GLN A 144 8.96 12.46 6.51
N ILE A 145 8.81 12.55 7.83
CA ILE A 145 8.42 11.42 8.68
C ILE A 145 7.01 10.95 8.34
N GLN A 146 6.07 11.86 8.17
CA GLN A 146 4.70 11.52 7.76
C GLN A 146 4.67 10.83 6.40
N PHE A 147 5.45 11.33 5.44
CA PHE A 147 5.62 10.69 4.13
C PHE A 147 6.23 9.30 4.26
N PHE A 148 7.27 9.15 5.09
CA PHE A 148 7.90 7.85 5.35
C PHE A 148 6.91 6.84 5.93
N VAL A 149 6.13 7.21 6.96
CA VAL A 149 5.11 6.33 7.55
C VAL A 149 4.07 5.91 6.49
N SER A 150 3.61 6.86 5.68
CA SER A 150 2.68 6.57 4.58
C SER A 150 3.27 5.58 3.57
N SER A 151 4.54 5.77 3.19
CA SER A 151 5.24 4.89 2.25
C SER A 151 5.43 3.48 2.82
N VAL A 152 5.76 3.34 4.11
CA VAL A 152 5.85 2.05 4.81
C VAL A 152 4.49 1.35 4.83
N ASN A 153 3.40 2.08 5.05
CA ASN A 153 2.05 1.52 5.02
C ASN A 153 1.68 0.99 3.63
N GLN A 154 1.98 1.76 2.58
CA GLN A 154 1.76 1.34 1.18
C GLN A 154 2.60 0.11 0.82
N TYR A 155 3.87 0.11 1.20
CA TYR A 155 4.76 -1.04 0.97
C TYR A 155 4.23 -2.31 1.64
N THR A 156 3.81 -2.20 2.90
CA THR A 156 3.27 -3.35 3.65
C THR A 156 1.97 -3.87 3.02
N ALA A 157 1.08 -2.99 2.58
CA ALA A 157 -0.13 -3.38 1.85
C ALA A 157 0.22 -4.10 0.54
N GLY A 158 1.22 -3.60 -0.19
CA GLY A 158 1.72 -4.25 -1.40
C GLY A 158 2.30 -5.65 -1.14
N VAL A 159 3.08 -5.81 -0.09
CA VAL A 159 3.62 -7.12 0.34
C VAL A 159 2.49 -8.08 0.71
N GLN A 160 1.47 -7.62 1.42
CA GLN A 160 0.30 -8.45 1.74
C GLN A 160 -0.42 -8.90 0.46
N THR A 161 -0.67 -7.98 -0.47
CA THR A 161 -1.29 -8.32 -1.77
C THR A 161 -0.46 -9.34 -2.54
N ALA A 162 0.87 -9.20 -2.55
CA ALA A 162 1.77 -10.17 -3.20
C ALA A 162 1.72 -11.54 -2.53
N ALA A 163 1.65 -11.58 -1.19
CA ALA A 163 1.49 -12.83 -0.44
C ALA A 163 0.17 -13.53 -0.76
N ASP A 164 -0.93 -12.79 -0.79
CA ASP A 164 -2.25 -13.32 -1.15
C ASP A 164 -2.27 -13.85 -2.60
N GLY A 165 -1.61 -13.13 -3.52
CA GLY A 165 -1.41 -13.58 -4.89
C GLY A 165 -0.60 -14.87 -4.99
N ALA A 166 0.46 -15.02 -4.20
CA ALA A 166 1.26 -16.23 -4.13
C ALA A 166 0.46 -17.43 -3.57
N HIS A 167 -0.38 -17.20 -2.56
CA HIS A 167 -1.31 -18.22 -2.07
C HIS A 167 -2.31 -18.66 -3.14
N SER A 168 -2.91 -17.71 -3.84
CA SER A 168 -3.83 -18.01 -4.94
C SER A 168 -3.16 -18.80 -6.08
N ALA A 169 -1.92 -18.45 -6.44
CA ALA A 169 -1.14 -19.19 -7.44
C ALA A 169 -0.82 -20.63 -6.99
N LYS A 170 -0.51 -20.82 -5.70
CA LYS A 170 -0.30 -22.14 -5.11
C LYS A 170 -1.57 -23.00 -5.21
N ASP A 171 -2.72 -22.43 -4.83
CA ASP A 171 -3.99 -23.12 -4.87
C ASP A 171 -4.42 -23.46 -6.31
N GLY A 172 -4.21 -22.52 -7.24
CA GLY A 172 -4.40 -22.77 -8.68
C GLY A 172 -3.50 -23.89 -9.22
N SER A 173 -2.25 -23.94 -8.77
CA SER A 173 -1.32 -25.00 -9.15
C SER A 173 -1.76 -26.38 -8.61
N ALA A 174 -2.28 -26.42 -7.38
CA ALA A 174 -2.84 -27.65 -6.81
C ALA A 174 -4.08 -28.14 -7.58
N GLN A 175 -4.96 -27.21 -7.96
CA GLN A 175 -6.13 -27.53 -8.80
C GLN A 175 -5.73 -28.04 -10.18
N LEU A 176 -4.72 -27.42 -10.81
CA LEU A 176 -4.18 -27.88 -12.08
C LEU A 176 -3.61 -29.30 -11.98
N ALA A 177 -2.85 -29.58 -10.93
CA ALA A 177 -2.30 -30.93 -10.68
C ALA A 177 -3.42 -31.97 -10.49
N ALA A 178 -4.47 -31.64 -9.75
CA ALA A 178 -5.65 -32.50 -9.59
C ALA A 178 -6.39 -32.73 -10.92
N GLY A 179 -6.58 -31.66 -11.70
CA GLY A 179 -7.19 -31.74 -13.04
C GLY A 179 -6.36 -32.59 -14.01
N THR A 180 -5.04 -32.45 -13.99
CA THR A 180 -4.12 -33.29 -14.79
C THR A 180 -4.23 -34.77 -14.42
N LYS A 181 -4.33 -35.06 -13.11
CA LYS A 181 -4.55 -36.43 -12.64
C LYS A 181 -5.87 -37.00 -13.16
N THR A 182 -6.95 -36.24 -13.05
CA THR A 182 -8.27 -36.64 -13.56
C THR A 182 -8.24 -36.91 -15.07
N LEU A 183 -7.56 -36.05 -15.83
CA LEU A 183 -7.39 -36.24 -17.26
C LEU A 183 -6.60 -37.53 -17.55
N TYR A 184 -5.52 -37.81 -16.84
CA TYR A 184 -4.75 -39.03 -16.97
C TYR A 184 -5.59 -40.27 -16.68
N ASP A 185 -6.37 -40.27 -15.60
CA ASP A 185 -7.26 -41.37 -15.24
C ASP A 185 -8.35 -41.57 -16.32
N GLY A 186 -8.87 -40.47 -16.88
CA GLY A 186 -9.82 -40.51 -18.01
C GLY A 186 -9.23 -41.11 -19.28
N VAL A 187 -7.98 -40.74 -19.63
CA VAL A 187 -7.27 -41.33 -20.79
C VAL A 187 -7.02 -42.84 -20.59
N ASN A 188 -6.68 -43.26 -19.39
CA ASN A 188 -6.52 -44.71 -19.10
C ASN A 188 -7.85 -45.46 -19.22
N THR A 189 -8.95 -44.87 -18.77
CA THR A 189 -10.29 -45.44 -18.91
C THR A 189 -10.68 -45.54 -20.39
N LEU A 190 -10.40 -44.52 -21.19
CA LEU A 190 -10.65 -44.50 -22.62
C LEU A 190 -9.82 -45.61 -23.34
N ASN A 191 -8.54 -45.73 -23.00
CA ASN A 191 -7.68 -46.76 -23.56
C ASN A 191 -8.18 -48.18 -23.23
N THR A 192 -8.64 -48.40 -22.00
CA THR A 192 -9.24 -49.69 -21.60
C THR A 192 -10.54 -49.94 -22.38
N GLY A 193 -11.41 -48.94 -22.53
CA GLY A 193 -12.62 -49.06 -23.32
C GLY A 193 -12.35 -49.34 -24.82
N ALA A 194 -11.33 -48.70 -25.39
CA ALA A 194 -10.90 -48.96 -26.76
C ALA A 194 -10.40 -50.41 -26.93
N GLY A 195 -9.67 -50.95 -25.96
CA GLY A 195 -9.27 -52.36 -25.93
C GLY A 195 -10.48 -53.30 -25.92
N GLN A 196 -11.45 -53.04 -25.02
CA GLN A 196 -12.68 -53.84 -24.95
C GLN A 196 -13.51 -53.78 -26.23
N LEU A 197 -13.54 -52.59 -26.90
CA LEU A 197 -14.21 -52.47 -28.19
C LEU A 197 -13.53 -53.28 -29.29
N ASN A 198 -12.18 -53.24 -29.32
CA ASN A 198 -11.40 -54.05 -30.25
C ASN A 198 -11.63 -55.57 -30.03
N ASP A 199 -11.62 -56.02 -28.77
CA ASP A 199 -11.91 -57.43 -28.45
C ASP A 199 -13.35 -57.82 -28.83
N GLY A 200 -14.29 -56.92 -28.57
CA GLY A 200 -15.70 -57.12 -29.00
C GLY A 200 -15.85 -57.21 -30.50
N ALA A 201 -15.15 -56.38 -31.29
CA ALA A 201 -15.12 -56.40 -32.74
C ALA A 201 -14.49 -57.71 -33.24
N GLY A 202 -13.40 -58.17 -32.60
CA GLY A 202 -12.80 -59.47 -32.89
C GLY A 202 -13.80 -60.62 -32.69
N ARG A 203 -14.47 -60.65 -31.54
CA ARG A 203 -15.48 -61.70 -31.25
C ARG A 203 -16.67 -61.67 -32.22
N LEU A 204 -17.08 -60.46 -32.66
CA LEU A 204 -18.14 -60.34 -33.67
C LEU A 204 -17.66 -60.89 -35.01
N ASN A 205 -16.44 -60.57 -35.42
CA ASN A 205 -15.85 -61.12 -36.64
C ASN A 205 -15.79 -62.67 -36.62
N ASP A 206 -15.30 -63.22 -35.50
CA ASP A 206 -15.24 -64.69 -35.33
C ASP A 206 -16.64 -65.32 -35.37
N GLY A 207 -17.62 -64.70 -34.71
CA GLY A 207 -19.00 -65.16 -34.73
C GLY A 207 -19.62 -65.11 -36.12
N LEU A 208 -19.31 -64.04 -36.91
CA LEU A 208 -19.74 -63.91 -38.29
C LEU A 208 -19.11 -64.99 -39.20
N ASN A 209 -17.83 -65.25 -39.01
CA ASN A 209 -17.14 -66.32 -39.74
C ASN A 209 -17.72 -67.74 -39.43
N GLN A 210 -17.94 -67.99 -38.12
CA GLN A 210 -18.58 -69.24 -37.70
C GLN A 210 -20.02 -69.35 -38.24
N PHE A 211 -20.79 -68.26 -38.18
CA PHE A 211 -22.11 -68.26 -38.77
C PHE A 211 -22.09 -68.51 -40.27
N ASN A 212 -21.15 -67.91 -41.00
CA ASN A 212 -20.96 -68.10 -42.42
C ASN A 212 -20.56 -69.56 -42.73
N GLU A 213 -19.54 -70.09 -42.03
CA GLU A 213 -19.03 -71.44 -42.30
C GLU A 213 -19.94 -72.59 -41.86
N GLU A 214 -20.47 -72.50 -40.64
CA GLU A 214 -21.33 -73.53 -40.08
C GLU A 214 -22.82 -73.34 -40.40
N GLY A 215 -23.34 -72.08 -40.26
CA GLY A 215 -24.75 -71.81 -40.49
C GLY A 215 -25.10 -71.81 -41.97
N ILE A 216 -24.40 -70.99 -42.74
CA ILE A 216 -24.71 -70.79 -44.15
C ILE A 216 -24.32 -72.03 -44.94
N SER A 217 -23.14 -72.64 -44.68
CA SER A 217 -22.70 -73.84 -45.37
C SER A 217 -23.60 -75.03 -45.14
N LYS A 218 -24.13 -75.17 -43.92
CA LYS A 218 -25.11 -76.24 -43.59
C LYS A 218 -26.48 -75.92 -44.23
N LEU A 219 -26.87 -74.66 -44.26
CA LEU A 219 -28.11 -74.26 -44.90
C LEU A 219 -28.06 -74.36 -46.43
N THR A 220 -26.89 -74.07 -47.03
CA THR A 220 -26.63 -74.19 -48.45
C THR A 220 -26.61 -75.71 -48.88
N GLY A 221 -26.14 -76.56 -48.00
CA GLY A 221 -26.22 -77.99 -48.22
C GLY A 221 -27.64 -78.55 -48.12
N ALA A 222 -28.56 -77.87 -47.46
CA ALA A 222 -29.94 -78.30 -47.28
C ALA A 222 -30.93 -77.57 -48.23
N LEU A 223 -30.55 -76.46 -48.81
CA LEU A 223 -31.37 -75.61 -49.71
C LEU A 223 -30.68 -75.47 -51.09
N ASN A 224 -31.49 -75.14 -52.14
CA ASN A 224 -31.02 -74.97 -53.51
C ASN A 224 -29.93 -73.88 -53.64
N GLN A 225 -28.80 -74.12 -54.23
CA GLN A 225 -27.57 -73.31 -54.27
C GLN A 225 -27.75 -71.88 -54.79
N ASP A 226 -28.74 -71.63 -55.70
CA ASP A 226 -28.87 -70.35 -56.36
C ASP A 226 -29.53 -69.23 -55.41
N GLN A 227 -30.35 -69.66 -54.47
CA GLN A 227 -30.99 -68.66 -53.55
C GLN A 227 -30.08 -68.25 -52.39
N LEU A 228 -29.11 -69.05 -52.08
CA LEU A 228 -28.17 -68.82 -50.99
C LEU A 228 -26.92 -68.05 -51.40
N HIS A 229 -26.62 -67.99 -52.69
CA HIS A 229 -25.46 -67.28 -53.22
C HIS A 229 -25.66 -65.70 -52.94
N GLY A 230 -26.85 -65.20 -53.07
CA GLY A 230 -27.17 -63.83 -52.78
C GLY A 230 -26.97 -63.47 -51.27
N LEU A 231 -27.40 -64.38 -50.36
CA LEU A 231 -27.25 -64.15 -48.92
C LEU A 231 -25.78 -64.21 -48.49
N LYS A 232 -24.98 -65.16 -49.02
CA LYS A 232 -23.54 -65.24 -48.77
C LYS A 232 -22.83 -63.98 -49.26
N THR A 233 -23.12 -63.47 -50.43
CA THR A 233 -22.52 -62.22 -50.98
C THR A 233 -22.80 -61.01 -50.08
N VAL A 234 -24.03 -60.87 -49.52
CA VAL A 234 -24.36 -59.78 -48.59
C VAL A 234 -23.58 -59.90 -47.28
N LEU A 235 -23.41 -61.12 -46.73
CA LEU A 235 -22.66 -61.33 -45.49
C LEU A 235 -21.17 -61.11 -45.67
N ASP A 236 -20.58 -61.56 -46.80
CA ASP A 236 -19.20 -61.28 -47.13
C ASP A 236 -18.95 -59.78 -47.29
N GLU A 237 -19.84 -59.03 -47.97
CA GLU A 237 -19.76 -57.59 -48.11
C GLU A 237 -19.91 -56.86 -46.75
N MET A 238 -20.76 -57.35 -45.82
CA MET A 238 -20.86 -56.82 -44.46
C MET A 238 -19.57 -57.06 -43.67
N THR A 239 -18.92 -58.22 -43.84
CA THR A 239 -17.64 -58.56 -43.18
C THR A 239 -16.52 -57.67 -43.71
N ASP A 240 -16.45 -57.49 -45.03
CA ASP A 240 -15.45 -56.58 -45.65
C ASP A 240 -15.65 -55.13 -45.19
N ARG A 241 -16.88 -54.66 -45.10
CA ARG A 241 -17.18 -53.30 -44.56
C ARG A 241 -16.84 -53.14 -43.09
N LEU A 242 -16.94 -54.20 -42.27
CA LEU A 242 -16.53 -54.19 -40.87
C LEU A 242 -14.99 -54.16 -40.76
N ASN A 243 -14.28 -54.84 -41.65
CA ASN A 243 -12.80 -54.84 -41.69
C ASN A 243 -12.22 -53.50 -42.24
N ASP A 244 -12.97 -52.83 -43.16
CA ASP A 244 -12.61 -51.54 -43.73
C ASP A 244 -12.97 -50.35 -42.78
N TYR A 245 -13.63 -50.62 -41.65
CA TYR A 245 -14.00 -49.58 -40.72
C TYR A 245 -12.77 -49.04 -39.97
N THR A 246 -12.17 -48.02 -40.55
CA THR A 246 -10.92 -47.40 -40.04
C THR A 246 -11.14 -46.18 -39.17
N SER A 247 -12.38 -45.64 -39.08
CA SER A 247 -12.63 -44.46 -38.27
C SER A 247 -14.03 -44.42 -37.67
N PHE A 248 -14.13 -44.07 -36.39
CA PHE A 248 -15.41 -43.88 -35.66
C PHE A 248 -16.23 -42.74 -36.22
N ALA A 249 -15.66 -41.80 -36.96
CA ALA A 249 -16.31 -40.60 -37.47
C ALA A 249 -16.69 -40.67 -38.95
N GLY A 250 -16.45 -41.76 -39.65
CA GLY A 250 -16.78 -41.93 -41.08
C GLY A 250 -16.02 -41.00 -42.02
N ALA A 251 -14.83 -40.55 -41.61
CA ALA A 251 -13.98 -39.72 -42.48
C ALA A 251 -13.33 -40.55 -43.59
N PRO A 252 -13.17 -40.03 -44.81
CA PRO A 252 -12.42 -40.68 -45.88
C PRO A 252 -10.95 -40.89 -45.48
N ASP A 253 -10.31 -41.92 -46.01
CA ASP A 253 -8.91 -42.35 -45.69
C ASP A 253 -7.86 -41.25 -46.00
N ASP A 254 -8.18 -40.23 -46.78
CA ASP A 254 -7.33 -39.12 -47.20
C ASP A 254 -7.58 -37.83 -46.43
N ALA A 255 -8.49 -37.81 -45.45
CA ALA A 255 -8.80 -36.64 -44.65
C ALA A 255 -8.05 -36.63 -43.34
N GLU A 256 -7.22 -35.57 -43.10
CA GLU A 256 -6.71 -35.27 -41.77
C GLU A 256 -7.90 -34.95 -40.82
N SER A 257 -8.30 -35.89 -40.00
CA SER A 257 -9.39 -35.71 -39.05
C SER A 257 -8.84 -35.30 -37.68
N SER A 258 -9.23 -34.14 -37.18
CA SER A 258 -8.99 -33.74 -35.78
C SER A 258 -10.27 -33.73 -34.99
N VAL A 259 -10.29 -34.41 -33.84
CA VAL A 259 -11.45 -34.39 -32.95
C VAL A 259 -11.23 -33.31 -31.90
N LYS A 260 -12.08 -32.24 -31.91
CA LYS A 260 -12.07 -31.21 -30.90
C LYS A 260 -13.17 -31.50 -29.87
N PHE A 261 -12.76 -31.92 -28.67
CA PHE A 261 -13.72 -32.07 -27.58
C PHE A 261 -14.01 -30.68 -26.95
N VAL A 262 -15.25 -30.21 -27.06
CA VAL A 262 -15.72 -28.98 -26.39
C VAL A 262 -16.47 -29.40 -25.14
N TYR A 263 -15.85 -29.21 -23.97
CA TYR A 263 -16.56 -29.33 -22.71
C TYR A 263 -17.36 -28.06 -22.44
N LYS A 264 -18.67 -28.18 -22.38
CA LYS A 264 -19.54 -27.12 -21.85
C LYS A 264 -19.66 -27.40 -20.35
N THR A 265 -18.92 -26.65 -19.52
CA THR A 265 -19.19 -26.59 -18.09
C THR A 265 -20.48 -25.82 -17.91
N GLY A 266 -21.59 -26.52 -17.59
CA GLY A 266 -22.83 -25.88 -17.11
C GLY A 266 -22.58 -25.25 -15.75
N GLU A 267 -23.26 -24.11 -15.49
CA GLU A 267 -23.35 -23.44 -14.21
C GLU A 267 -23.75 -24.39 -13.08
#